data_389356b502df0ab0df8854c5af7950d0
#
_entry.id   389356b502df0ab0df8854c5af7950d0
#
_cell.length_a   1.000
_cell.length_b   1.000
_cell.length_c   1.000
_cell.angle_alpha   90.00
_cell.angle_beta   90.00
_cell.angle_gamma   90.00
#
_symmetry.space_group_name_H-M   'P 1'
#
loop_
_entity.id
_entity.type
_entity.pdbx_description
1 polymer ?
#
loop_
_entity_poly.entity_id
_entity_poly.type
_entity_poly.pdbx_seq_one_letter_code
_entity_poly.pdbx_strand_id
1 'polypeptide(L)'
;MSTITHMPRLDTIEMVEKVVRKEKTFSSKNQLWRKLPKQVQYPTFKKILDYLESSNKIMYDKDGAIVWIFADNPKLKKLQRETTRLR
;
A
#
# COMPACT_ATOMS: atom_id res chain seq x y z
N MET A 1 7.68 26.69 2.84
CA MET A 1 7.59 26.11 2.08
C MET A 1 8.20 24.88 1.91
N SER A 2 9.15 24.75 2.27
CA SER A 2 9.91 23.62 2.07
C SER A 2 9.36 22.37 2.62
N THR A 3 8.52 22.45 3.55
CA THR A 3 8.03 21.27 4.17
C THR A 3 7.30 20.36 3.23
N ILE A 4 6.80 20.91 2.16
CA ILE A 4 6.11 20.11 1.30
C ILE A 4 6.93 19.19 0.52
N THR A 5 8.16 19.41 0.44
CA THR A 5 9.03 18.60 -0.36
C THR A 5 9.23 17.21 0.15
N HIS A 6 8.75 16.92 1.34
CA HIS A 6 8.95 15.59 1.89
C HIS A 6 7.88 14.58 1.48
N MET A 7 6.97 15.00 0.63
CA MET A 7 5.98 14.06 0.14
C MET A 7 6.64 13.10 -0.85
N PRO A 8 6.36 11.80 -0.75
CA PRO A 8 6.90 10.85 -1.72
C PRO A 8 6.37 11.15 -3.12
N ARG A 9 7.14 10.79 -4.11
CA ARG A 9 6.71 10.98 -5.48
C ARG A 9 5.63 9.96 -5.83
N LEU A 10 4.72 10.36 -6.70
CA LEU A 10 3.62 9.49 -7.08
C LEU A 10 4.12 8.21 -7.73
N ASP A 11 5.10 8.29 -8.59
CA ASP A 11 5.62 7.10 -9.26
C ASP A 11 6.27 6.15 -8.27
N THR A 12 6.87 6.68 -7.20
CA THR A 12 7.45 5.84 -6.16
C THR A 12 6.34 5.15 -5.37
N ILE A 13 5.29 5.88 -5.06
CA ILE A 13 4.15 5.29 -4.37
C ILE A 13 3.54 4.18 -5.20
N GLU A 14 3.38 4.42 -6.49
CA GLU A 14 2.78 3.43 -7.38
C GLU A 14 3.67 2.20 -7.51
N MET A 15 4.98 2.38 -7.48
CA MET A 15 5.89 1.26 -7.55
C MET A 15 5.73 0.35 -6.33
N VAL A 16 5.70 0.95 -5.13
CA VAL A 16 5.54 0.17 -3.91
C VAL A 16 4.16 -0.51 -3.90
N GLU A 17 3.14 0.23 -4.30
CA GLU A 17 1.79 -0.31 -4.33
C GLU A 17 1.71 -1.51 -5.27
N LYS A 18 2.34 -1.44 -6.41
CA LYS A 18 2.35 -2.53 -7.36
C LYS A 18 2.99 -3.78 -6.79
N VAL A 19 4.10 -3.62 -6.10
CA VAL A 19 4.81 -4.77 -5.52
C VAL A 19 3.93 -5.44 -4.46
N VAL A 20 3.31 -4.65 -3.58
CA VAL A 20 2.47 -5.21 -2.53
C VAL A 20 1.26 -5.89 -3.15
N ARG A 21 0.65 -5.27 -4.15
CA ARG A 21 -0.53 -5.81 -4.79
C ARG A 21 -0.22 -7.14 -5.48
N LYS A 22 0.96 -7.23 -6.07
CA LYS A 22 1.35 -8.44 -6.77
C LYS A 22 1.61 -9.60 -5.81
N GLU A 23 2.34 -9.33 -4.73
CA GLU A 23 2.70 -10.37 -3.77
C GLU A 23 1.60 -10.66 -2.76
N LYS A 24 0.74 -9.66 -2.51
CA LYS A 24 -0.37 -9.75 -1.58
C LYS A 24 0.03 -9.73 -0.12
N THR A 25 1.13 -10.31 0.25
CA THR A 25 1.53 -10.33 1.65
C THR A 25 3.04 -10.36 1.78
N PHE A 26 3.55 -9.74 2.83
CA PHE A 26 4.97 -9.75 3.16
C PHE A 26 5.07 -9.98 4.66
N SER A 27 6.05 -10.73 5.07
CA SER A 27 6.20 -11.05 6.49
C SER A 27 6.67 -9.86 7.32
N SER A 28 7.27 -8.85 6.70
CA SER A 28 7.71 -7.67 7.43
C SER A 28 7.93 -6.51 6.47
N LYS A 29 8.05 -5.30 7.03
CA LYS A 29 8.36 -4.13 6.22
C LYS A 29 9.70 -4.28 5.53
N ASN A 30 10.67 -4.85 6.23
CA ASN A 30 12.00 -5.02 5.65
C ASN A 30 11.99 -5.96 4.47
N GLN A 31 11.17 -7.00 4.53
CA GLN A 31 11.06 -7.92 3.42
C GLN A 31 10.52 -7.20 2.19
N LEU A 32 9.48 -6.39 2.36
CA LEU A 32 8.93 -5.64 1.26
C LEU A 32 9.97 -4.65 0.72
N TRP A 33 10.66 -3.94 1.62
CA TRP A 33 11.62 -2.94 1.23
C TRP A 33 12.71 -3.54 0.35
N ARG A 34 13.15 -4.74 0.69
CA ARG A 34 14.20 -5.41 -0.08
C ARG A 34 13.71 -5.92 -1.42
N LYS A 35 12.42 -6.10 -1.57
CA LYS A 35 11.87 -6.61 -2.81
C LYS A 35 11.56 -5.51 -3.83
N LEU A 36 11.72 -4.28 -3.46
CA LEU A 36 11.40 -3.18 -4.37
C LEU A 36 12.38 -3.17 -5.54
N PRO A 37 11.88 -2.96 -6.75
CA PRO A 37 12.75 -2.93 -7.94
C PRO A 37 13.69 -1.74 -7.96
N LYS A 38 13.35 -0.67 -7.27
CA LYS A 38 14.20 0.50 -7.15
C LYS A 38 14.45 0.77 -5.68
N GLN A 39 15.63 1.24 -5.37
CA GLN A 39 15.97 1.54 -4.00
C GLN A 39 15.26 2.80 -3.54
N VAL A 40 14.65 2.73 -2.39
CA VAL A 40 13.93 3.86 -1.78
C VAL A 40 14.48 4.04 -0.38
N GLN A 41 14.70 5.26 0.03
CA GLN A 41 15.18 5.51 1.38
C GLN A 41 14.11 5.08 2.38
N TYR A 42 14.54 4.51 3.47
CA TYR A 42 13.63 3.93 4.44
C TYR A 42 12.59 4.92 4.98
N PRO A 43 12.98 6.16 5.34
CA PRO A 43 11.96 7.11 5.80
C PRO A 43 10.88 7.40 4.76
N THR A 44 11.27 7.49 3.50
CA THR A 44 10.32 7.69 2.42
C THR A 44 9.41 6.47 2.27
N PHE A 45 10.01 5.29 2.36
CA PHE A 45 9.28 4.04 2.28
C PHE A 45 8.23 3.95 3.38
N LYS A 46 8.59 4.35 4.61
CA LYS A 46 7.65 4.33 5.71
C LYS A 46 6.48 5.27 5.47
N LYS A 47 6.73 6.43 4.91
CA LYS A 47 5.66 7.37 4.59
C LYS A 47 4.71 6.79 3.55
N ILE A 48 5.25 6.07 2.59
CA ILE A 48 4.43 5.43 1.57
C ILE A 48 3.54 4.36 2.21
N LEU A 49 4.10 3.58 3.12
CA LEU A 49 3.31 2.56 3.81
C LEU A 49 2.21 3.20 4.65
N ASP A 50 2.51 4.30 5.33
CA ASP A 50 1.51 5.00 6.10
C ASP A 50 0.38 5.50 5.20
N TYR A 51 0.73 5.97 4.03
CA TYR A 51 -0.27 6.43 3.08
C TYR A 51 -1.14 5.27 2.61
N LEU A 52 -0.54 4.13 2.30
CA LEU A 52 -1.30 2.97 1.85
C LEU A 52 -2.22 2.45 2.94
N GLU A 53 -1.74 2.47 4.18
CA GLU A 53 -2.55 2.04 5.30
C GLU A 53 -3.72 3.00 5.50
N SER A 54 -3.47 4.31 5.45
CA SER A 54 -4.51 5.30 5.61
C SER A 54 -5.56 5.22 4.51
N SER A 55 -5.14 4.76 3.34
CA SER A 55 -6.05 4.63 2.21
C SER A 55 -6.76 3.28 2.20
N ASN A 56 -6.57 2.48 3.24
CA ASN A 56 -7.21 1.17 3.37
C ASN A 56 -6.79 0.22 2.26
N LYS A 57 -5.56 0.34 1.80
CA LYS A 57 -5.05 -0.56 0.79
C LYS A 57 -4.24 -1.68 1.39
N ILE A 58 -3.64 -1.44 2.57
CA ILE A 58 -2.90 -2.48 3.27
C ILE A 58 -3.28 -2.45 4.74
N MET A 59 -2.97 -3.53 5.43
CA MET A 59 -3.11 -3.56 6.88
C MET A 59 -1.94 -4.31 7.44
N TYR A 60 -1.67 -4.11 8.72
CA TYR A 60 -0.62 -4.83 9.41
C TYR A 60 -1.23 -5.89 10.28
N ASP A 61 -0.65 -7.07 10.21
CA ASP A 61 -1.02 -8.15 11.08
C ASP A 61 -0.39 -7.88 12.44
N LYS A 62 -0.82 -8.58 13.47
CA LYS A 62 -0.25 -8.43 14.80
C LYS A 62 1.23 -8.79 14.83
N ASP A 63 1.70 -9.56 13.87
CA ASP A 63 3.11 -9.93 13.78
C ASP A 63 3.90 -8.93 12.93
N GLY A 64 3.25 -7.89 12.46
CA GLY A 64 3.92 -6.91 11.62
C GLY A 64 3.91 -7.24 10.15
N ALA A 65 3.22 -8.29 9.75
CA ALA A 65 3.12 -8.65 8.35
C ALA A 65 2.26 -7.63 7.63
N ILE A 66 2.59 -7.38 6.37
CA ILE A 66 1.83 -6.45 5.54
C ILE A 66 0.93 -7.26 4.64
N VAL A 67 -0.35 -6.90 4.61
CA VAL A 67 -1.34 -7.62 3.81
C VAL A 67 -2.07 -6.63 2.91
N TRP A 68 -2.18 -6.96 1.64
CA TRP A 68 -2.91 -6.13 0.68
C TRP A 68 -4.39 -6.43 0.84
N ILE A 69 -5.16 -5.41 1.16
CA ILE A 69 -6.60 -5.58 1.40
C ILE A 69 -7.48 -4.82 0.43
N PHE A 70 -6.89 -3.99 -0.42
CA PHE A 70 -7.70 -3.22 -1.36
C PHE A 70 -8.34 -4.18 -2.36
N ALA A 71 -9.62 -4.00 -2.60
CA ALA A 71 -10.37 -4.93 -3.43
C ALA A 71 -10.12 -4.70 -4.91
N ASP A 72 -9.18 -5.47 -5.46
CA ASP A 72 -8.94 -5.45 -6.87
C ASP A 72 -9.78 -6.51 -7.56
N ASN A 73 -10.37 -7.38 -6.80
CA ASN A 73 -11.15 -8.49 -7.31
C ASN A 73 -12.45 -7.94 -7.89
N PRO A 74 -12.77 -8.22 -9.15
CA PRO A 74 -14.00 -7.70 -9.74
C PRO A 74 -15.25 -8.07 -8.98
N LYS A 75 -15.27 -9.26 -8.39
CA LYS A 75 -16.40 -9.69 -7.59
C LYS A 75 -16.57 -8.79 -6.38
N LEU A 76 -15.49 -8.50 -5.69
CA LEU A 76 -15.57 -7.65 -4.51
C LEU A 76 -15.97 -6.23 -4.88
N LYS A 77 -15.48 -5.74 -5.99
CA LYS A 77 -15.85 -4.42 -6.44
C LYS A 77 -17.33 -4.35 -6.76
N LYS A 78 -17.85 -5.40 -7.36
CA LYS A 78 -19.25 -5.45 -7.68
C LYS A 78 -20.09 -5.46 -6.42
N LEU A 79 -19.69 -6.23 -5.43
CA LEU A 79 -20.42 -6.28 -4.17
C LEU A 79 -20.41 -4.94 -3.47
N GLN A 80 -19.27 -4.28 -3.45
CA GLN A 80 -19.18 -2.97 -2.84
C GLN A 80 -20.07 -1.96 -3.54
N ARG A 81 -20.12 -2.05 -4.87
CA ARG A 81 -20.95 -1.15 -5.63
C ARG A 81 -22.41 -1.37 -5.32
N GLU A 82 -22.83 -2.62 -5.25
CA GLU A 82 -24.22 -2.95 -4.94
C GLU A 82 -24.59 -2.49 -3.54
N THR A 83 -23.69 -2.66 -2.59
CA THR A 83 -23.91 -2.22 -1.24
C THR A 83 -24.11 -0.70 -1.20
N THR A 84 -23.30 0.01 -1.96
CA THR A 84 -23.40 1.45 -2.02
C THR A 84 -24.74 1.87 -2.59
N ARG A 85 -25.21 1.18 -3.60
CA ARG A 85 -26.47 1.53 -4.22
C ARG A 85 -27.66 1.30 -3.35
N LEU A 86 -27.55 0.40 -2.41
CA LEU A 86 -28.66 0.12 -1.52
C LEU A 86 -28.93 1.23 -0.53
N ARG A 87 -28.03 2.19 -0.42
CA ARG A 87 -28.30 3.32 0.48
C ARG A 87 -29.09 4.40 -0.20
#